data_c13a5c4d7e014fd8c0e176c64841b43d
#
_entry.id   c13a5c4d7e014fd8c0e176c64841b43d
#
_cell.length_a   1.000
_cell.length_b   1.000
_cell.length_c   1.000
_cell.angle_alpha   90.00
_cell.angle_beta   90.00
_cell.angle_gamma   90.00
#
_symmetry.space_group_name_H-M   'P 1'
#
loop_
_entity.id
_entity.type
_entity.pdbx_description
1 polymer ?
#
loop_
_entity_poly.entity_id
_entity_poly.type
_entity_poly.pdbx_seq_one_letter_code
_entity_poly.pdbx_strand_id
1 'polypeptide(L)'
;AGDLQEFHEILVGDVYFITGQSNAEMTLNQCIAAYPEDQKDLASDTVRLFTQTREYVINHPEFWKTPQDDVINPAWHWNKTTEETAYTFSALGYYFGKELSKTIKDVPIGLIMAAAGGAQISELMPEETAKQQGYTISAAVGIAGYYNTLIHPFIHTPIRAMLFYQGESESNPQSCGQYGKDLAEFVKALRTKWGSS
;
A
#
# COMPACT_ATOMS: atom_id res chain seq x y z
N ALA A 1 18.72 31.54 -9.55
CA ALA A 1 19.41 30.26 -9.72
C ALA A 1 18.46 29.19 -9.18
N GLY A 2 18.00 28.30 -10.04
CA GLY A 2 17.21 27.16 -9.61
C GLY A 2 18.15 26.11 -9.02
N ASP A 3 17.72 25.47 -7.92
CA ASP A 3 18.45 24.35 -7.35
C ASP A 3 18.40 23.17 -8.34
N LEU A 4 19.59 22.69 -8.73
CA LEU A 4 19.73 21.51 -9.58
C LEU A 4 19.48 20.28 -8.68
N GLN A 5 18.44 19.51 -8.98
CA GLN A 5 18.23 18.20 -8.38
C GLN A 5 18.70 17.12 -9.35
N GLU A 6 19.58 16.27 -8.89
CA GLU A 6 20.07 15.11 -9.65
C GLU A 6 19.46 13.82 -9.07
N PHE A 7 18.88 13.03 -9.95
CA PHE A 7 18.34 11.70 -9.59
C PHE A 7 19.19 10.64 -10.29
N HIS A 8 19.59 9.63 -9.52
CA HIS A 8 20.42 8.52 -10.01
C HIS A 8 19.63 7.21 -10.00
N GLU A 9 20.01 6.28 -10.89
CA GLU A 9 19.47 4.92 -10.95
C GLU A 9 17.94 4.84 -11.09
N ILE A 10 17.37 5.79 -11.82
CA ILE A 10 15.94 5.82 -12.14
C ILE A 10 15.61 4.67 -13.09
N LEU A 11 14.54 3.94 -12.80
CA LEU A 11 13.94 2.95 -13.68
C LEU A 11 12.59 3.44 -14.17
N VAL A 12 12.28 3.17 -15.43
CA VAL A 12 10.96 3.40 -16.03
C VAL A 12 10.27 2.04 -16.21
N GLY A 13 9.13 1.86 -15.58
CA GLY A 13 8.46 0.56 -15.57
C GLY A 13 7.04 0.62 -15.01
N ASP A 14 6.48 -0.56 -14.72
CA ASP A 14 5.13 -0.70 -14.18
C ASP A 14 5.13 -0.58 -12.65
N VAL A 15 4.24 0.23 -12.10
CA VAL A 15 4.07 0.41 -10.66
C VAL A 15 2.83 -0.33 -10.17
N TYR A 16 2.98 -1.06 -9.07
CA TYR A 16 1.90 -1.80 -8.40
C TYR A 16 1.76 -1.29 -6.97
N PHE A 17 0.52 -1.15 -6.54
CA PHE A 17 0.17 -0.61 -5.23
C PHE A 17 -0.38 -1.71 -4.33
N ILE A 18 0.22 -1.93 -3.17
CA ILE A 18 -0.16 -2.97 -2.21
C ILE A 18 -0.81 -2.28 -1.01
N THR A 19 -2.06 -2.61 -0.73
CA THR A 19 -2.78 -2.04 0.43
C THR A 19 -3.71 -3.07 1.08
N GLY A 20 -4.22 -2.74 2.25
CA GLY A 20 -5.05 -3.61 3.05
C GLY A 20 -4.66 -3.57 4.51
N GLN A 21 -4.73 -4.72 5.18
CA GLN A 21 -4.40 -4.81 6.61
C GLN A 21 -3.21 -5.74 6.88
N SER A 22 -3.15 -6.38 8.04
CA SER A 22 -1.98 -7.13 8.52
C SER A 22 -1.42 -8.15 7.53
N ASN A 23 -2.26 -8.88 6.79
CA ASN A 23 -1.78 -9.84 5.80
C ASN A 23 -1.18 -9.18 4.54
N ALA A 24 -1.54 -7.95 4.23
CA ALA A 24 -0.86 -7.15 3.20
C ALA A 24 0.42 -6.47 3.74
N GLU A 25 0.43 -6.11 5.03
CA GLU A 25 1.57 -5.47 5.71
C GLU A 25 2.66 -6.48 6.10
N MET A 26 2.28 -7.74 6.39
CA MET A 26 3.18 -8.79 6.85
C MET A 26 4.47 -8.83 6.05
N THR A 27 5.59 -8.67 6.74
CA THR A 27 6.90 -8.59 6.09
C THR A 27 7.44 -9.98 5.70
N LEU A 28 8.35 -10.01 4.73
CA LEU A 28 8.93 -11.26 4.25
C LEU A 28 9.64 -12.04 5.38
N ASN A 29 10.35 -11.38 6.29
CA ASN A 29 11.03 -12.04 7.41
C ASN A 29 10.07 -12.72 8.39
N GLN A 30 8.80 -12.30 8.46
CA GLN A 30 7.81 -12.91 9.34
C GLN A 30 7.27 -14.24 8.79
N CYS A 31 7.35 -14.48 7.50
CA CYS A 31 6.82 -15.69 6.87
C CYS A 31 7.86 -16.57 6.20
N ILE A 32 9.03 -16.03 5.84
CA ILE A 32 10.05 -16.75 5.04
C ILE A 32 10.64 -17.97 5.78
N ALA A 33 10.59 -17.98 7.11
CA ALA A 33 11.04 -19.12 7.90
C ALA A 33 10.25 -20.41 7.62
N ALA A 34 8.99 -20.28 7.13
CA ALA A 34 8.18 -21.42 6.69
C ALA A 34 8.56 -21.92 5.29
N TYR A 35 9.35 -21.14 4.55
CA TYR A 35 9.77 -21.42 3.17
C TYR A 35 11.29 -21.20 3.01
N PRO A 36 12.14 -22.05 3.61
CA PRO A 36 13.59 -21.84 3.61
C PRO A 36 14.23 -21.78 2.22
N GLU A 37 13.61 -22.42 1.24
CA GLU A 37 14.03 -22.39 -0.16
C GLU A 37 13.94 -21.00 -0.79
N ASP A 38 13.04 -20.15 -0.29
CA ASP A 38 12.83 -18.79 -0.78
C ASP A 38 13.82 -17.76 -0.20
N GLN A 39 14.66 -18.17 0.76
CA GLN A 39 15.67 -17.29 1.36
C GLN A 39 16.87 -16.98 0.45
N LYS A 40 16.87 -17.54 -0.77
CA LYS A 40 17.91 -17.33 -1.76
C LYS A 40 17.47 -16.34 -2.82
N ASP A 41 18.42 -15.58 -3.35
CA ASP A 41 18.21 -14.68 -4.49
C ASP A 41 17.10 -13.65 -4.22
N LEU A 42 17.16 -12.99 -3.07
CA LEU A 42 16.19 -11.98 -2.66
C LEU A 42 16.40 -10.63 -3.35
N ALA A 43 17.62 -10.35 -3.79
CA ALA A 43 17.95 -9.10 -4.47
C ALA A 43 17.42 -9.06 -5.91
N SER A 44 17.15 -7.85 -6.39
CA SER A 44 16.74 -7.61 -7.78
C SER A 44 17.19 -6.23 -8.27
N ASP A 45 17.80 -6.19 -9.45
CA ASP A 45 18.18 -4.93 -10.10
C ASP A 45 17.01 -4.24 -10.81
N THR A 46 15.93 -4.96 -11.09
CA THR A 46 14.78 -4.48 -11.86
C THR A 46 13.54 -4.22 -11.01
N VAL A 47 13.56 -4.55 -9.72
CA VAL A 47 12.47 -4.27 -8.79
C VAL A 47 12.87 -3.14 -7.84
N ARG A 48 11.95 -2.23 -7.55
CA ARG A 48 12.09 -1.14 -6.57
C ARG A 48 10.98 -1.22 -5.54
N LEU A 49 11.32 -0.93 -4.30
CA LEU A 49 10.43 -1.05 -3.15
C LEU A 49 10.22 0.32 -2.51
N PHE A 50 8.97 0.68 -2.26
CA PHE A 50 8.59 1.87 -1.50
C PHE A 50 7.73 1.43 -0.31
N THR A 51 8.20 1.68 0.90
CA THR A 51 7.54 1.22 2.12
C THR A 51 7.01 2.40 2.93
N GLN A 52 5.72 2.37 3.24
CA GLN A 52 5.09 3.23 4.25
C GLN A 52 4.77 2.39 5.49
N THR A 53 4.85 2.99 6.68
CA THR A 53 4.64 2.27 7.93
C THR A 53 3.44 2.80 8.71
N ARG A 54 2.61 1.87 9.19
CA ARG A 54 1.47 2.14 10.06
C ARG A 54 1.88 2.88 11.35
N GLU A 55 3.01 2.50 11.94
CA GLU A 55 3.52 3.09 13.18
C GLU A 55 3.74 4.59 13.03
N TYR A 56 4.29 5.03 11.91
CA TYR A 56 4.46 6.45 11.65
C TYR A 56 3.12 7.17 11.57
N VAL A 57 2.16 6.62 10.82
CA VAL A 57 0.81 7.20 10.70
C VAL A 57 0.14 7.35 12.06
N ILE A 58 0.16 6.31 12.90
CA ILE A 58 -0.49 6.33 14.22
C ILE A 58 0.11 7.41 15.13
N ASN A 59 1.40 7.63 15.04
CA ASN A 59 2.09 8.62 15.87
C ASN A 59 1.95 10.06 15.36
N HIS A 60 1.29 10.28 14.20
CA HIS A 60 1.13 11.61 13.59
C HIS A 60 -0.35 11.90 13.28
N PRO A 61 -1.21 12.04 14.32
CA PRO A 61 -2.66 12.22 14.15
C PRO A 61 -3.05 13.51 13.45
N GLU A 62 -2.16 14.48 13.35
CA GLU A 62 -2.37 15.73 12.63
C GLU A 62 -2.66 15.53 11.13
N PHE A 63 -2.19 14.41 10.53
CA PHE A 63 -2.39 14.10 9.12
C PHE A 63 -3.67 13.30 8.80
N TRP A 64 -4.40 12.78 9.82
CA TRP A 64 -5.51 11.85 9.57
C TRP A 64 -6.75 12.49 8.96
N LYS A 65 -6.99 13.78 9.24
CA LYS A 65 -8.26 14.44 8.96
C LYS A 65 -8.42 14.93 7.53
N THR A 66 -7.34 15.11 6.81
CA THR A 66 -7.35 15.66 5.46
C THR A 66 -6.44 14.84 4.55
N PRO A 67 -6.84 14.65 3.27
CA PRO A 67 -5.97 14.02 2.28
C PRO A 67 -4.63 14.75 2.19
N GLN A 68 -3.55 13.99 2.15
CA GLN A 68 -2.19 14.51 2.02
C GLN A 68 -1.75 14.42 0.56
N ASP A 69 -1.22 15.50 0.01
CA ASP A 69 -0.78 15.55 -1.40
C ASP A 69 0.59 14.90 -1.61
N ASP A 70 1.33 14.65 -0.53
CA ASP A 70 2.63 13.99 -0.54
C ASP A 70 2.76 13.04 0.66
N VAL A 71 3.76 12.18 0.63
CA VAL A 71 4.04 11.23 1.71
C VAL A 71 4.35 11.98 3.01
N ILE A 72 3.73 11.55 4.11
CA ILE A 72 3.82 12.25 5.40
C ILE A 72 5.17 12.09 6.11
N ASN A 73 5.96 11.10 5.72
CA ASN A 73 7.30 10.91 6.26
C ASN A 73 8.35 11.17 5.17
N PRO A 74 9.16 12.22 5.28
CA PRO A 74 10.18 12.54 4.29
C PRO A 74 11.31 11.50 4.19
N ALA A 75 11.40 10.57 5.13
CA ALA A 75 12.35 9.47 5.08
C ALA A 75 11.85 8.30 4.19
N TRP A 76 10.58 8.26 3.80
CA TRP A 76 10.07 7.25 2.87
C TRP A 76 10.52 7.57 1.45
N HIS A 77 11.18 6.62 0.84
CA HIS A 77 11.73 6.75 -0.51
C HIS A 77 11.80 5.40 -1.22
N TRP A 78 12.05 5.43 -2.52
CA TRP A 78 12.29 4.23 -3.30
C TRP A 78 13.63 3.59 -2.92
N ASN A 79 13.60 2.28 -2.69
CA ASN A 79 14.77 1.47 -2.38
C ASN A 79 15.05 0.46 -3.48
N LYS A 80 16.32 0.12 -3.67
CA LYS A 80 16.71 -1.08 -4.42
C LYS A 80 16.22 -2.31 -3.65
N THR A 81 15.92 -3.37 -4.38
CA THR A 81 15.63 -4.67 -3.77
C THR A 81 16.96 -5.35 -3.44
N THR A 82 17.38 -5.21 -2.22
CA THR A 82 18.49 -5.97 -1.60
C THR A 82 17.90 -7.05 -0.70
N GLU A 83 18.73 -7.93 -0.16
CA GLU A 83 18.29 -8.89 0.85
C GLU A 83 17.63 -8.18 2.04
N GLU A 84 18.28 -7.14 2.57
CA GLU A 84 17.78 -6.37 3.71
C GLU A 84 16.43 -5.69 3.44
N THR A 85 16.31 -4.98 2.31
CA THR A 85 15.07 -4.27 1.96
C THR A 85 13.94 -5.23 1.61
N ALA A 86 14.23 -6.39 1.03
CA ALA A 86 13.26 -7.44 0.76
C ALA A 86 12.71 -8.05 2.07
N TYR A 87 13.57 -8.33 3.05
CA TYR A 87 13.15 -8.90 4.34
C TYR A 87 12.16 -8.01 5.10
N THR A 88 12.29 -6.71 4.98
CA THR A 88 11.43 -5.74 5.67
C THR A 88 10.23 -5.29 4.85
N PHE A 89 10.15 -5.70 3.59
CA PHE A 89 9.02 -5.38 2.70
C PHE A 89 7.85 -6.37 2.86
N SER A 90 6.66 -5.96 2.40
CA SER A 90 5.48 -6.83 2.34
C SER A 90 5.78 -8.13 1.61
N ALA A 91 5.52 -9.27 2.26
CA ALA A 91 5.67 -10.58 1.64
C ALA A 91 4.75 -10.74 0.41
N LEU A 92 3.49 -10.29 0.53
CA LEU A 92 2.54 -10.28 -0.59
C LEU A 92 3.12 -9.54 -1.79
N GLY A 93 3.60 -8.31 -1.56
CA GLY A 93 4.20 -7.49 -2.62
C GLY A 93 5.49 -8.09 -3.17
N TYR A 94 6.36 -8.58 -2.30
CA TYR A 94 7.63 -9.18 -2.71
C TYR A 94 7.43 -10.41 -3.60
N TYR A 95 6.63 -11.39 -3.18
CA TYR A 95 6.36 -12.59 -3.97
C TYR A 95 5.66 -12.27 -5.28
N PHE A 96 4.71 -11.34 -5.27
CA PHE A 96 4.08 -10.86 -6.50
C PHE A 96 5.11 -10.27 -7.48
N GLY A 97 5.96 -9.36 -7.02
CA GLY A 97 6.98 -8.73 -7.86
C GLY A 97 8.01 -9.73 -8.38
N LYS A 98 8.45 -10.67 -7.51
CA LYS A 98 9.39 -11.75 -7.87
C LYS A 98 8.81 -12.66 -8.97
N GLU A 99 7.55 -13.09 -8.86
CA GLU A 99 6.90 -13.91 -9.87
C GLU A 99 6.64 -13.12 -11.16
N LEU A 100 6.19 -11.87 -11.04
CA LEU A 100 5.93 -11.02 -12.18
C LEU A 100 7.21 -10.75 -13.00
N SER A 101 8.34 -10.50 -12.34
CA SER A 101 9.64 -10.25 -13.00
C SER A 101 10.15 -11.42 -13.83
N LYS A 102 9.73 -12.65 -13.52
CA LYS A 102 10.03 -13.83 -14.35
C LYS A 102 9.29 -13.82 -15.68
N THR A 103 8.12 -13.19 -15.70
CA THR A 103 7.23 -13.13 -16.87
C THR A 103 7.48 -11.86 -17.70
N ILE A 104 7.67 -10.72 -17.04
CA ILE A 104 7.89 -9.41 -17.69
C ILE A 104 9.37 -9.04 -17.55
N LYS A 105 10.22 -9.64 -18.39
CA LYS A 105 11.69 -9.56 -18.21
C LYS A 105 12.30 -8.19 -18.50
N ASP A 106 11.66 -7.40 -19.37
CA ASP A 106 12.25 -6.16 -19.90
C ASP A 106 11.61 -4.89 -19.32
N VAL A 107 10.69 -5.04 -18.36
CA VAL A 107 9.99 -3.92 -17.72
C VAL A 107 10.31 -3.90 -16.23
N PRO A 108 10.96 -2.86 -15.72
CA PRO A 108 11.16 -2.68 -14.28
C PRO A 108 9.84 -2.62 -13.53
N ILE A 109 9.85 -3.07 -12.27
CA ILE A 109 8.68 -3.17 -11.41
C ILE A 109 8.89 -2.29 -10.18
N GLY A 110 7.96 -1.36 -9.96
CA GLY A 110 7.87 -0.60 -8.72
C GLY A 110 6.76 -1.17 -7.83
N LEU A 111 7.05 -1.39 -6.55
CA LEU A 111 6.10 -1.89 -5.56
C LEU A 111 5.95 -0.86 -4.44
N ILE A 112 4.74 -0.34 -4.25
CA ILE A 112 4.40 0.60 -3.17
C ILE A 112 3.60 -0.17 -2.12
N MET A 113 4.12 -0.29 -0.91
CA MET A 113 3.41 -0.85 0.24
C MET A 113 2.78 0.26 1.08
N ALA A 114 1.45 0.21 1.22
CA ALA A 114 0.61 1.19 1.90
C ALA A 114 -0.49 0.47 2.72
N ALA A 115 -0.13 -0.61 3.40
CA ALA A 115 -1.03 -1.40 4.23
C ALA A 115 -0.89 -1.02 5.71
N ALA A 116 -1.93 -1.30 6.50
CA ALA A 116 -1.94 -1.02 7.93
C ALA A 116 -2.63 -2.14 8.71
N GLY A 117 -1.89 -2.81 9.59
CA GLY A 117 -2.42 -3.89 10.42
C GLY A 117 -3.62 -3.46 11.25
N GLY A 118 -4.69 -4.26 11.21
CA GLY A 118 -5.94 -3.98 11.88
C GLY A 118 -6.83 -2.93 11.21
N ALA A 119 -6.46 -2.40 10.05
CA ALA A 119 -7.26 -1.41 9.36
C ALA A 119 -8.66 -1.93 9.01
N GLN A 120 -9.67 -1.11 9.32
CA GLN A 120 -11.02 -1.29 8.81
C GLN A 120 -11.14 -0.70 7.40
N ILE A 121 -12.06 -1.23 6.60
CA ILE A 121 -12.27 -0.73 5.23
C ILE A 121 -12.65 0.76 5.21
N SER A 122 -13.36 1.24 6.23
CA SER A 122 -13.75 2.65 6.39
C SER A 122 -12.57 3.61 6.60
N GLU A 123 -11.43 3.10 7.10
CA GLU A 123 -10.20 3.86 7.28
C GLU A 123 -9.39 3.97 5.97
N LEU A 124 -9.61 3.03 5.05
CA LEU A 124 -8.96 2.95 3.73
C LEU A 124 -9.75 3.63 2.61
N MET A 125 -11.03 3.97 2.86
CA MET A 125 -11.90 4.68 1.88
C MET A 125 -11.71 6.20 1.94
N PRO A 126 -11.97 6.92 0.82
CA PRO A 126 -12.26 8.35 0.89
C PRO A 126 -13.38 8.65 1.89
N GLU A 127 -13.28 9.75 2.62
CA GLU A 127 -14.23 10.10 3.70
C GLU A 127 -15.68 10.15 3.21
N GLU A 128 -15.91 10.75 2.04
CA GLU A 128 -17.23 10.86 1.43
C GLU A 128 -17.84 9.48 1.13
N THR A 129 -17.02 8.53 0.67
CA THR A 129 -17.45 7.16 0.39
C THR A 129 -17.80 6.43 1.68
N ALA A 130 -16.96 6.51 2.70
CA ALA A 130 -17.21 5.88 3.99
C ALA A 130 -18.49 6.41 4.65
N LYS A 131 -18.72 7.73 4.61
CA LYS A 131 -19.95 8.34 5.13
C LYS A 131 -21.21 7.89 4.36
N GLN A 132 -21.12 7.73 3.03
CA GLN A 132 -22.23 7.21 2.21
C GLN A 132 -22.56 5.75 2.56
N GLN A 133 -21.60 4.96 3.03
CA GLN A 133 -21.80 3.60 3.53
C GLN A 133 -22.30 3.56 4.99
N GLY A 134 -22.49 4.72 5.64
CA GLY A 134 -23.02 4.82 7.00
C GLY A 134 -21.98 4.82 8.10
N TYR A 135 -20.70 4.86 7.78
CA TYR A 135 -19.65 4.96 8.78
C TYR A 135 -19.62 6.35 9.42
N THR A 136 -19.62 6.40 10.75
CA THR A 136 -19.55 7.64 11.54
C THR A 136 -18.34 7.70 12.46
N ILE A 137 -17.79 6.55 12.81
CA ILE A 137 -16.61 6.37 13.66
C ILE A 137 -15.74 5.27 13.08
N SER A 138 -14.48 5.27 13.45
CA SER A 138 -13.53 4.20 13.14
C SER A 138 -12.55 4.00 14.30
N ALA A 139 -11.91 2.83 14.33
CA ALA A 139 -11.22 2.36 15.53
C ALA A 139 -9.87 3.03 15.78
N ALA A 140 -9.00 3.14 14.75
CA ALA A 140 -7.59 3.49 14.97
C ALA A 140 -7.25 4.94 14.59
N VAL A 141 -7.48 5.30 13.34
CA VAL A 141 -7.06 6.61 12.79
C VAL A 141 -8.23 7.48 12.34
N GLY A 142 -9.45 7.08 12.70
CA GLY A 142 -10.66 7.73 12.21
C GLY A 142 -11.01 7.34 10.78
N ILE A 143 -12.24 7.70 10.36
CA ILE A 143 -12.70 7.47 8.99
C ILE A 143 -11.72 8.10 8.01
N ALA A 144 -11.34 7.37 6.98
CA ALA A 144 -10.41 7.78 5.94
C ALA A 144 -8.97 8.07 6.41
N GLY A 145 -8.59 7.81 7.67
CA GLY A 145 -7.27 8.20 8.15
C GLY A 145 -6.12 7.53 7.37
N TYR A 146 -6.21 6.24 7.09
CA TYR A 146 -5.23 5.55 6.24
C TYR A 146 -5.36 5.91 4.76
N TYR A 147 -6.58 6.19 4.27
CA TYR A 147 -6.74 6.72 2.93
C TYR A 147 -5.99 8.05 2.79
N ASN A 148 -6.21 8.99 3.70
CA ASN A 148 -5.62 10.32 3.66
C ASN A 148 -4.09 10.31 3.71
N THR A 149 -3.50 9.38 4.44
CA THR A 149 -2.06 9.34 4.75
C THR A 149 -1.25 8.36 3.91
N LEU A 150 -1.84 7.23 3.54
CA LEU A 150 -1.12 6.14 2.85
C LEU A 150 -1.51 6.00 1.38
N ILE A 151 -2.78 6.29 1.02
CA ILE A 151 -3.30 6.05 -0.32
C ILE A 151 -3.36 7.34 -1.14
N HIS A 152 -3.92 8.41 -0.57
CA HIS A 152 -4.12 9.68 -1.29
C HIS A 152 -2.84 10.29 -1.86
N PRO A 153 -1.67 10.23 -1.20
CA PRO A 153 -0.42 10.74 -1.77
C PRO A 153 -0.06 10.17 -3.15
N PHE A 154 -0.62 9.03 -3.51
CA PHE A 154 -0.31 8.33 -4.76
C PHE A 154 -1.41 8.38 -5.81
N ILE A 155 -2.53 9.10 -5.61
CA ILE A 155 -3.63 9.13 -6.59
C ILE A 155 -3.22 9.72 -7.95
N HIS A 156 -2.16 10.51 -7.98
CA HIS A 156 -1.59 11.06 -9.22
C HIS A 156 -0.42 10.22 -9.78
N THR A 157 -0.02 9.16 -9.08
CA THR A 157 1.00 8.22 -9.56
C THR A 157 0.33 7.18 -10.44
N PRO A 158 0.73 7.03 -11.71
CA PRO A 158 0.21 5.96 -12.55
C PRO A 158 0.53 4.59 -11.95
N ILE A 159 -0.48 3.80 -11.66
CA ILE A 159 -0.34 2.42 -11.21
C ILE A 159 -0.93 1.46 -12.23
N ARG A 160 -0.30 0.31 -12.40
CA ARG A 160 -0.76 -0.76 -13.29
C ARG A 160 -1.90 -1.56 -12.68
N ALA A 161 -1.78 -1.86 -11.39
CA ALA A 161 -2.80 -2.54 -10.61
C ALA A 161 -2.61 -2.30 -9.12
N MET A 162 -3.66 -2.60 -8.35
CA MET A 162 -3.65 -2.62 -6.90
C MET A 162 -3.83 -4.06 -6.41
N LEU A 163 -2.98 -4.47 -5.48
CA LEU A 163 -3.15 -5.69 -4.69
C LEU A 163 -3.81 -5.29 -3.37
N PHE A 164 -4.97 -5.85 -3.11
CA PHE A 164 -5.76 -5.55 -1.92
C PHE A 164 -5.98 -6.81 -1.09
N TYR A 165 -5.51 -6.79 0.17
CA TYR A 165 -5.73 -7.88 1.10
C TYR A 165 -6.25 -7.33 2.43
N GLN A 166 -7.57 -7.44 2.64
CA GLN A 166 -8.28 -6.89 3.79
C GLN A 166 -9.62 -7.62 3.96
N GLY A 167 -10.23 -7.55 5.13
CA GLY A 167 -11.53 -8.13 5.43
C GLY A 167 -11.59 -8.78 6.80
N GLU A 168 -10.45 -9.08 7.40
CA GLU A 168 -10.37 -9.71 8.72
C GLU A 168 -10.95 -8.80 9.82
N SER A 169 -10.76 -7.49 9.71
CA SER A 169 -11.34 -6.51 10.65
C SER A 169 -12.86 -6.43 10.56
N GLU A 170 -13.46 -6.83 9.44
CA GLU A 170 -14.91 -6.91 9.20
C GLU A 170 -15.49 -8.31 9.36
N SER A 171 -14.71 -9.30 9.77
CA SER A 171 -15.16 -10.69 9.94
C SER A 171 -16.05 -10.94 11.18
N ASN A 172 -16.63 -9.88 11.76
CA ASN A 172 -17.56 -9.95 12.88
C ASN A 172 -19.03 -9.85 12.41
N PRO A 173 -20.00 -10.35 13.21
CA PRO A 173 -21.41 -10.40 12.82
C PRO A 173 -22.04 -9.04 12.48
N GLN A 174 -21.48 -7.94 13.00
CA GLN A 174 -22.02 -6.60 12.82
C GLN A 174 -21.63 -5.98 11.47
N SER A 175 -20.49 -6.36 10.90
CA SER A 175 -19.92 -5.74 9.69
C SER A 175 -19.81 -6.68 8.50
N CYS A 176 -19.71 -8.00 8.70
CA CYS A 176 -19.48 -8.94 7.59
C CYS A 176 -20.57 -8.91 6.51
N GLY A 177 -21.83 -8.65 6.89
CA GLY A 177 -22.96 -8.59 5.95
C GLY A 177 -22.91 -7.40 4.98
N GLN A 178 -22.19 -6.34 5.33
CA GLN A 178 -22.05 -5.14 4.51
C GLN A 178 -20.75 -5.12 3.69
N TYR A 179 -19.76 -5.90 4.08
CA TYR A 179 -18.40 -5.83 3.53
C TYR A 179 -18.33 -5.93 2.00
N GLY A 180 -19.14 -6.80 1.38
CA GLY A 180 -19.14 -6.92 -0.08
C GLY A 180 -19.57 -5.64 -0.80
N LYS A 181 -20.55 -4.91 -0.23
CA LYS A 181 -20.99 -3.62 -0.74
C LYS A 181 -19.90 -2.55 -0.53
N ASP A 182 -19.30 -2.54 0.66
CA ASP A 182 -18.25 -1.58 1.00
C ASP A 182 -17.02 -1.74 0.11
N LEU A 183 -16.63 -2.99 -0.16
CA LEU A 183 -15.54 -3.30 -1.09
C LEU A 183 -15.85 -2.81 -2.51
N ALA A 184 -17.08 -2.99 -2.99
CA ALA A 184 -17.47 -2.51 -4.31
C ALA A 184 -17.40 -0.98 -4.41
N GLU A 185 -17.87 -0.26 -3.40
CA GLU A 185 -17.81 1.20 -3.38
C GLU A 185 -16.37 1.73 -3.15
N PHE A 186 -15.55 1.03 -2.37
CA PHE A 186 -14.12 1.29 -2.23
C PHE A 186 -13.40 1.22 -3.60
N VAL A 187 -13.58 0.12 -4.33
CA VAL A 187 -12.98 -0.07 -5.66
C VAL A 187 -13.43 1.03 -6.63
N LYS A 188 -14.73 1.32 -6.65
CA LYS A 188 -15.30 2.38 -7.51
C LYS A 188 -14.75 3.76 -7.18
N ALA A 189 -14.66 4.10 -5.89
CA ALA A 189 -14.11 5.36 -5.44
C ALA A 189 -12.63 5.51 -5.85
N LEU A 190 -11.81 4.47 -5.62
CA LEU A 190 -10.41 4.50 -6.01
C LEU A 190 -10.20 4.59 -7.52
N ARG A 191 -10.98 3.84 -8.32
CA ARG A 191 -10.94 3.99 -9.79
C ARG A 191 -11.23 5.40 -10.22
N THR A 192 -12.24 6.05 -9.63
CA THR A 192 -12.57 7.45 -9.89
C THR A 192 -11.41 8.37 -9.54
N LYS A 193 -10.78 8.18 -8.37
CA LYS A 193 -9.64 9.02 -7.92
C LYS A 193 -8.42 8.86 -8.83
N TRP A 194 -8.13 7.65 -9.31
CA TRP A 194 -7.05 7.40 -10.29
C TRP A 194 -7.43 7.71 -11.75
N GLY A 195 -8.66 8.17 -12.02
CA GLY A 195 -9.12 8.47 -13.39
C GLY A 195 -9.22 7.21 -14.29
N SER A 196 -9.39 6.02 -13.69
CA SER A 196 -9.55 4.76 -14.40
C SER A 196 -11.04 4.37 -14.43
N SER A 197 -11.55 4.01 -15.60
CA SER A 197 -12.91 3.52 -15.82
C SER A 197 -13.02 2.00 -15.57
#